data_6a4db3f78af733f3695d01a25441cb8e
#
_entry.id   6a4db3f78af733f3695d01a25441cb8e
#
_cell.length_a   1.000
_cell.length_b   1.000
_cell.length_c   1.000
_cell.angle_alpha   90.00
_cell.angle_beta   90.00
_cell.angle_gamma   90.00
#
_symmetry.space_group_name_H-M   'P 1'
#
loop_
_entity.id
_entity.type
_entity.pdbx_description
1 polymer ?
#
loop_
_entity_poly.entity_id
_entity_poly.type
_entity_poly.pdbx_seq_one_letter_code
_entity_poly.pdbx_strand_id
1 'polypeptide(L)'
;MANKLKLVILIFLIPMTCVFSQSGLGTIKGTVKDEVSKQPLPYSKIFLLQNGATKGNANTDFDGNFQINGIPPGSYDVEVRNADGYQTSVVSGVSVSPDKITFLDKLTLDKPKDIKDLDEISVIAYRVPLIDKDGGSSGGTVTRDDIARLPTRSAAGVAQTVGGVNSNEGSGAISVRGSREDGTYYYIDGIKVRGSSNIPKSALEEVSVITGGVPANYGDVTGGIISITTRGPSAEYFGSVEAVSSGLYLKGADKDGYDGKVFGLDKYGYNLFEGMLSGPLWLQKDSTGKKTKPRLGFLVSANFLDQLDSRPIKDGGLRVKKDVRDALLANPLRPTSTGNGTFHNALFLRDSDFERVDWRMNARSRSLSGQAKIDVNTGPSVNLKFGGSFSYNSGNNYSFTSSLLNFQNFGFSKSLDYRVFGQLNQRFNNNVEGSSSKIKSALYNIMVDYSKSSSESYDANHKYNLFNYGHIGKFQTNRKPSYEFDPVTNTYVHNGFKEIEVAFTPSESNAALAAITTQYYDIYAGNPTGHYENLFQIQQGNALRNGDAPGSVYGIWSNIGTPNNGFGKSEQNQFRIT
;
A
#
# COMPACT_ATOMS: atom_id res chain seq x y z
N MET A 1 17.04 29.65 -36.51
CA MET A 1 15.75 29.14 -36.00
C MET A 1 15.26 27.91 -36.78
N ALA A 2 15.38 27.83 -38.09
CA ALA A 2 14.90 26.70 -38.90
C ALA A 2 15.52 25.33 -38.57
N ASN A 3 16.79 25.25 -38.15
CA ASN A 3 17.45 23.99 -37.82
C ASN A 3 17.03 23.43 -36.44
N LYS A 4 16.61 24.27 -35.49
CA LYS A 4 16.05 23.82 -34.20
C LYS A 4 14.62 23.30 -34.36
N LEU A 5 13.86 23.86 -35.29
CA LEU A 5 12.52 23.39 -35.62
C LEU A 5 12.55 22.01 -36.33
N LYS A 6 13.55 21.80 -37.23
CA LYS A 6 13.77 20.50 -37.88
C LYS A 6 14.18 19.41 -36.90
N LEU A 7 14.95 19.74 -35.83
CA LEU A 7 15.33 18.80 -34.79
C LEU A 7 14.14 18.43 -33.91
N VAL A 8 13.24 19.37 -33.60
CA VAL A 8 12.01 19.11 -32.85
C VAL A 8 11.04 18.22 -33.66
N ILE A 9 10.91 18.47 -34.97
CA ILE A 9 10.10 17.65 -35.88
C ILE A 9 10.72 16.24 -36.05
N LEU A 10 12.05 16.11 -36.06
CA LEU A 10 12.75 14.82 -36.16
C LEU A 10 12.61 13.99 -34.86
N ILE A 11 12.52 14.62 -33.70
CA ILE A 11 12.24 13.96 -32.41
C ILE A 11 10.78 13.47 -32.35
N PHE A 12 9.85 14.13 -33.02
CA PHE A 12 8.47 13.67 -33.17
C PHE A 12 8.28 12.59 -34.25
N LEU A 13 9.27 12.38 -35.12
CA LEU A 13 9.30 11.37 -36.17
C LEU A 13 10.16 10.15 -35.81
N ILE A 14 10.61 10.01 -34.56
CA ILE A 14 11.13 8.73 -34.07
C ILE A 14 10.01 7.71 -34.23
N PRO A 15 10.25 6.60 -34.92
CA PRO A 15 9.21 5.69 -35.35
C PRO A 15 8.39 5.26 -34.13
N MET A 16 7.08 5.44 -34.20
CA MET A 16 6.08 4.75 -33.40
C MET A 16 6.22 3.24 -33.70
N THR A 17 7.36 2.65 -33.32
CA THR A 17 7.50 1.22 -33.25
C THR A 17 6.58 0.76 -32.15
N CYS A 18 5.40 0.29 -32.55
CA CYS A 18 4.47 -0.57 -31.82
C CYS A 18 4.63 -0.55 -30.30
N VAL A 19 4.28 0.55 -29.67
CA VAL A 19 3.90 0.52 -28.26
C VAL A 19 2.51 -0.12 -28.27
N PHE A 20 2.44 -1.42 -28.01
CA PHE A 20 1.18 -2.06 -27.69
C PHE A 20 0.69 -1.40 -26.39
N SER A 21 -0.12 -0.38 -26.55
CA SER A 21 -0.77 0.30 -25.45
C SER A 21 -1.74 -0.70 -24.80
N GLN A 22 -1.53 -1.00 -23.54
CA GLN A 22 -2.52 -1.67 -22.72
C GLN A 22 -3.70 -0.72 -22.60
N SER A 23 -4.82 -1.01 -23.30
CA SER A 23 -5.94 -0.06 -23.35
C SER A 23 -6.66 0.06 -22.01
N GLY A 24 -6.67 -1.00 -21.21
CA GLY A 24 -7.41 -1.07 -19.95
C GLY A 24 -8.91 -0.76 -20.12
N LEU A 25 -9.43 -0.88 -21.34
CA LEU A 25 -10.82 -0.58 -21.70
C LEU A 25 -11.58 -1.87 -21.96
N GLY A 26 -12.84 -1.93 -21.54
CA GLY A 26 -13.70 -3.08 -21.79
C GLY A 26 -14.59 -2.92 -23.03
N THR A 27 -15.33 -4.00 -23.34
CA THR A 27 -16.29 -4.06 -24.44
C THR A 27 -17.61 -4.65 -23.92
N ILE A 28 -18.74 -4.14 -24.39
CA ILE A 28 -20.06 -4.77 -24.19
C ILE A 28 -20.52 -5.31 -25.51
N LYS A 29 -20.96 -6.57 -25.53
CA LYS A 29 -21.66 -7.22 -26.67
C LYS A 29 -22.99 -7.76 -26.20
N GLY A 30 -23.96 -7.79 -27.10
CA GLY A 30 -25.26 -8.39 -26.80
C GLY A 30 -26.15 -8.52 -27.99
N THR A 31 -27.31 -9.15 -27.77
CA THR A 31 -28.35 -9.33 -28.78
C THR A 31 -29.68 -8.89 -28.22
N VAL A 32 -30.44 -8.09 -28.95
CA VAL A 32 -31.77 -7.61 -28.59
C VAL A 32 -32.81 -8.41 -29.32
N LYS A 33 -33.80 -8.94 -28.60
CA LYS A 33 -34.88 -9.76 -29.14
C LYS A 33 -36.24 -9.31 -28.63
N ASP A 34 -37.27 -9.60 -29.40
CA ASP A 34 -38.67 -9.50 -28.96
C ASP A 34 -38.95 -10.52 -27.84
N GLU A 35 -39.63 -10.09 -26.77
CA GLU A 35 -39.86 -10.93 -25.58
C GLU A 35 -40.74 -12.14 -25.91
N VAL A 36 -41.74 -11.97 -26.78
CA VAL A 36 -42.75 -13.00 -27.14
C VAL A 36 -42.27 -13.88 -28.29
N SER A 37 -41.93 -13.28 -29.43
CA SER A 37 -41.56 -14.01 -30.65
C SER A 37 -40.12 -14.52 -30.62
N LYS A 38 -39.28 -13.99 -29.74
CA LYS A 38 -37.82 -14.25 -29.65
C LYS A 38 -37.07 -13.90 -30.95
N GLN A 39 -37.72 -13.19 -31.87
CA GLN A 39 -37.08 -12.71 -33.10
C GLN A 39 -36.10 -11.57 -32.80
N PRO A 40 -34.98 -11.45 -33.52
CA PRO A 40 -34.04 -10.34 -33.36
C PRO A 40 -34.74 -9.01 -33.71
N LEU A 41 -34.35 -7.96 -32.95
CA LEU A 41 -34.86 -6.60 -33.17
C LEU A 41 -33.75 -5.73 -33.80
N PRO A 42 -33.76 -5.57 -35.13
CA PRO A 42 -32.82 -4.73 -35.83
C PRO A 42 -33.05 -3.24 -35.50
N TYR A 43 -32.01 -2.43 -35.71
CA TYR A 43 -32.03 -0.97 -35.57
C TYR A 43 -32.45 -0.44 -34.19
N SER A 44 -32.47 -1.30 -33.16
CA SER A 44 -32.66 -0.87 -31.79
C SER A 44 -31.49 0.00 -31.35
N LYS A 45 -31.78 1.11 -30.67
CA LYS A 45 -30.77 2.03 -30.16
C LYS A 45 -30.35 1.64 -28.75
N ILE A 46 -29.04 1.44 -28.57
CA ILE A 46 -28.44 1.08 -27.30
C ILE A 46 -27.72 2.31 -26.76
N PHE A 47 -28.01 2.70 -25.52
CA PHE A 47 -27.32 3.77 -24.81
C PHE A 47 -26.61 3.21 -23.58
N LEU A 48 -25.33 3.47 -23.48
CA LEU A 48 -24.54 3.17 -22.30
C LEU A 48 -24.57 4.40 -21.40
N LEU A 49 -25.16 4.26 -20.23
CA LEU A 49 -25.34 5.35 -19.27
C LEU A 49 -24.43 5.10 -18.06
N GLN A 50 -23.86 6.15 -17.55
CA GLN A 50 -23.20 6.14 -16.24
C GLN A 50 -23.71 7.34 -15.46
N ASN A 51 -24.40 7.06 -14.37
CA ASN A 51 -25.04 8.10 -13.55
C ASN A 51 -25.93 9.05 -14.38
N GLY A 52 -26.72 8.49 -15.28
CA GLY A 52 -27.64 9.23 -16.16
C GLY A 52 -26.96 9.95 -17.34
N ALA A 53 -25.63 9.97 -17.43
CA ALA A 53 -24.92 10.54 -18.56
C ALA A 53 -24.57 9.48 -19.60
N THR A 54 -24.87 9.74 -20.87
CA THR A 54 -24.53 8.84 -21.98
C THR A 54 -23.00 8.80 -22.17
N LYS A 55 -22.44 7.61 -22.04
CA LYS A 55 -21.00 7.32 -22.20
C LYS A 55 -20.69 6.62 -23.53
N GLY A 56 -21.69 6.07 -24.18
CA GLY A 56 -21.57 5.40 -25.48
C GLY A 56 -22.93 5.04 -26.04
N ASN A 57 -22.96 4.72 -27.30
CA ASN A 57 -24.16 4.25 -28.00
C ASN A 57 -23.77 3.27 -29.09
N ALA A 58 -24.71 2.42 -29.47
CA ALA A 58 -24.64 1.55 -30.63
C ALA A 58 -26.07 1.34 -31.19
N ASN A 59 -26.14 0.80 -32.39
CA ASN A 59 -27.40 0.30 -32.96
C ASN A 59 -27.25 -1.21 -33.18
N THR A 60 -28.34 -1.95 -33.09
CA THR A 60 -28.36 -3.37 -33.47
C THR A 60 -28.29 -3.55 -35.00
N ASP A 61 -27.61 -4.60 -35.43
CA ASP A 61 -27.60 -5.05 -36.82
C ASP A 61 -28.90 -5.82 -37.18
N PHE A 62 -28.94 -6.41 -38.37
CA PHE A 62 -30.10 -7.19 -38.84
C PHE A 62 -30.43 -8.41 -37.97
N ASP A 63 -29.39 -8.98 -37.31
CA ASP A 63 -29.51 -10.12 -36.41
C ASP A 63 -29.75 -9.69 -34.96
N GLY A 64 -30.02 -8.40 -34.75
CA GLY A 64 -30.24 -7.83 -33.42
C GLY A 64 -28.96 -7.68 -32.57
N ASN A 65 -27.78 -7.94 -33.11
CA ASN A 65 -26.52 -7.86 -32.35
C ASN A 65 -26.02 -6.44 -32.28
N PHE A 66 -25.37 -6.12 -31.15
CA PHE A 66 -24.68 -4.85 -30.96
C PHE A 66 -23.33 -5.04 -30.27
N GLN A 67 -22.45 -4.07 -30.44
CA GLN A 67 -21.15 -4.00 -29.77
C GLN A 67 -20.78 -2.56 -29.46
N ILE A 68 -20.36 -2.33 -28.21
CA ILE A 68 -19.79 -1.04 -27.76
C ILE A 68 -18.37 -1.32 -27.27
N ASN A 69 -17.39 -0.78 -27.97
CA ASN A 69 -15.97 -0.95 -27.65
C ASN A 69 -15.43 0.24 -26.85
N GLY A 70 -14.29 0.03 -26.18
CA GLY A 70 -13.51 1.10 -25.57
C GLY A 70 -14.23 1.77 -24.41
N ILE A 71 -14.88 0.97 -23.58
CA ILE A 71 -15.60 1.44 -22.40
C ILE A 71 -14.61 1.47 -21.22
N PRO A 72 -14.43 2.60 -20.53
CA PRO A 72 -13.65 2.63 -19.30
C PRO A 72 -14.20 1.65 -18.27
N PRO A 73 -13.35 1.01 -17.44
CA PRO A 73 -13.82 0.14 -16.37
C PRO A 73 -14.77 0.86 -15.43
N GLY A 74 -15.82 0.17 -14.99
CA GLY A 74 -16.83 0.73 -14.10
C GLY A 74 -18.18 0.04 -14.23
N SER A 75 -19.17 0.54 -13.48
CA SER A 75 -20.55 0.10 -13.54
C SER A 75 -21.38 1.05 -14.40
N TYR A 76 -22.23 0.49 -15.24
CA TYR A 76 -23.03 1.20 -16.23
C TYR A 76 -24.47 0.69 -16.26
N ASP A 77 -25.38 1.52 -16.74
CA ASP A 77 -26.72 1.12 -17.14
C ASP A 77 -26.78 1.05 -18.66
N VAL A 78 -27.37 -0.02 -19.18
CA VAL A 78 -27.57 -0.20 -20.62
C VAL A 78 -29.05 -0.06 -20.93
N GLU A 79 -29.37 1.05 -21.56
CA GLU A 79 -30.74 1.36 -21.98
C GLU A 79 -30.94 0.98 -23.45
N VAL A 80 -32.01 0.26 -23.73
CA VAL A 80 -32.40 -0.20 -25.07
C VAL A 80 -33.72 0.41 -25.47
N ARG A 81 -33.74 1.07 -26.62
CA ARG A 81 -34.94 1.66 -27.25
C ARG A 81 -35.12 1.17 -28.65
N ASN A 82 -36.37 0.86 -29.03
CA ASN A 82 -36.73 0.54 -30.40
C ASN A 82 -37.91 1.43 -30.84
N ALA A 83 -37.89 1.88 -32.09
CA ALA A 83 -38.88 2.81 -32.62
C ALA A 83 -40.25 2.15 -32.94
N ASP A 84 -40.32 0.81 -33.00
CA ASP A 84 -41.49 0.07 -33.46
C ASP A 84 -42.52 -0.22 -32.35
N GLY A 85 -42.62 0.70 -31.38
CA GLY A 85 -43.63 0.61 -30.30
C GLY A 85 -43.28 -0.40 -29.21
N TYR A 86 -42.00 -0.65 -28.98
CA TYR A 86 -41.49 -1.44 -27.85
C TYR A 86 -41.25 -0.58 -26.60
N GLN A 87 -41.47 -1.18 -25.45
CA GLN A 87 -41.17 -0.58 -24.18
C GLN A 87 -39.65 -0.42 -24.00
N THR A 88 -39.21 0.70 -23.38
CA THR A 88 -37.81 0.91 -23.08
C THR A 88 -37.37 -0.05 -21.98
N SER A 89 -36.25 -0.75 -22.18
CA SER A 89 -35.65 -1.64 -21.19
C SER A 89 -34.31 -1.08 -20.74
N VAL A 90 -34.05 -1.15 -19.42
CA VAL A 90 -32.79 -0.73 -18.82
C VAL A 90 -32.19 -1.90 -18.03
N VAL A 91 -30.99 -2.30 -18.38
CA VAL A 91 -30.20 -3.24 -17.58
C VAL A 91 -29.26 -2.42 -16.69
N SER A 92 -29.52 -2.44 -15.40
CA SER A 92 -28.76 -1.65 -14.43
C SER A 92 -27.60 -2.43 -13.81
N GLY A 93 -26.51 -1.72 -13.49
CA GLY A 93 -25.36 -2.28 -12.79
C GLY A 93 -24.47 -3.18 -13.64
N VAL A 94 -24.42 -2.98 -14.96
CA VAL A 94 -23.55 -3.73 -15.88
C VAL A 94 -22.09 -3.40 -15.57
N SER A 95 -21.36 -4.38 -15.05
CA SER A 95 -19.93 -4.21 -14.74
C SER A 95 -19.09 -4.40 -16.00
N VAL A 96 -18.22 -3.43 -16.26
CA VAL A 96 -17.26 -3.46 -17.36
C VAL A 96 -15.86 -3.51 -16.78
N SER A 97 -15.20 -4.66 -16.93
CA SER A 97 -13.84 -4.88 -16.48
C SER A 97 -12.83 -4.53 -17.57
N PRO A 98 -11.59 -4.12 -17.19
CA PRO A 98 -10.54 -3.85 -18.16
C PRO A 98 -10.26 -5.06 -19.04
N ASP A 99 -10.11 -4.82 -20.34
CA ASP A 99 -9.74 -5.81 -21.36
C ASP A 99 -10.63 -7.06 -21.44
N LYS A 100 -11.88 -6.96 -20.93
CA LYS A 100 -12.88 -8.03 -21.00
C LYS A 100 -14.09 -7.65 -21.84
N ILE A 101 -14.78 -8.68 -22.33
CA ILE A 101 -16.06 -8.53 -23.02
C ILE A 101 -17.19 -8.89 -22.06
N THR A 102 -18.05 -7.94 -21.77
CA THR A 102 -19.29 -8.16 -21.01
C THR A 102 -20.41 -8.53 -21.98
N PHE A 103 -20.98 -9.72 -21.83
CA PHE A 103 -22.05 -10.21 -22.71
C PHE A 103 -23.43 -9.94 -22.10
N LEU A 104 -24.31 -9.36 -22.90
CA LEU A 104 -25.71 -9.09 -22.58
C LEU A 104 -26.63 -9.85 -23.55
N ASP A 105 -26.67 -11.18 -23.41
CA ASP A 105 -27.39 -12.06 -24.36
C ASP A 105 -28.90 -12.17 -24.09
N LYS A 106 -29.42 -11.61 -23.02
CA LYS A 106 -30.82 -11.71 -22.61
C LYS A 106 -31.51 -10.35 -22.59
N LEU A 107 -31.22 -9.53 -23.58
CA LEU A 107 -31.92 -8.27 -23.74
C LEU A 107 -33.19 -8.52 -24.56
N THR A 108 -34.32 -8.49 -23.90
CA THR A 108 -35.62 -8.61 -24.54
C THR A 108 -36.41 -7.33 -24.36
N LEU A 109 -37.17 -6.95 -25.40
CA LEU A 109 -38.12 -5.84 -25.36
C LEU A 109 -39.53 -6.39 -25.48
N ASP A 110 -40.43 -5.91 -24.64
CA ASP A 110 -41.85 -6.22 -24.72
C ASP A 110 -42.60 -5.16 -25.53
N LYS A 111 -43.63 -5.60 -26.23
CA LYS A 111 -44.52 -4.72 -26.94
C LYS A 111 -45.82 -4.61 -26.17
N PRO A 112 -46.06 -3.50 -25.47
CA PRO A 112 -47.22 -3.36 -24.60
C PRO A 112 -48.51 -3.44 -25.42
N LYS A 113 -49.53 -4.00 -24.80
CA LYS A 113 -50.86 -4.13 -25.41
C LYS A 113 -51.63 -2.81 -25.43
N ASP A 114 -51.26 -1.88 -24.54
CA ASP A 114 -51.90 -0.58 -24.39
C ASP A 114 -50.91 0.56 -24.61
N ILE A 115 -51.32 1.65 -25.27
CA ILE A 115 -50.48 2.82 -25.57
C ILE A 115 -50.00 3.53 -24.27
N LYS A 116 -50.73 3.40 -23.18
CA LYS A 116 -50.37 3.97 -21.88
C LYS A 116 -49.15 3.31 -21.23
N ASP A 117 -48.85 2.05 -21.60
CA ASP A 117 -47.75 1.29 -21.03
C ASP A 117 -46.40 1.55 -21.77
N LEU A 118 -46.40 2.36 -22.83
CA LEU A 118 -45.18 2.77 -23.56
C LEU A 118 -44.26 3.67 -22.73
N ASP A 119 -44.78 4.40 -21.74
CA ASP A 119 -44.03 5.26 -20.86
C ASP A 119 -43.40 4.49 -19.66
N GLU A 120 -43.76 3.21 -19.50
CA GLU A 120 -43.21 2.37 -18.43
C GLU A 120 -41.82 1.87 -18.83
N ILE A 121 -40.85 1.98 -17.92
CA ILE A 121 -39.47 1.54 -18.14
C ILE A 121 -39.25 0.23 -17.36
N SER A 122 -38.89 -0.82 -18.08
CA SER A 122 -38.49 -2.10 -17.47
C SER A 122 -37.04 -2.00 -16.99
N VAL A 123 -36.80 -2.24 -15.73
CA VAL A 123 -35.45 -2.22 -15.13
C VAL A 123 -35.05 -3.61 -14.69
N ILE A 124 -33.98 -4.14 -15.26
CA ILE A 124 -33.40 -5.46 -14.97
C ILE A 124 -32.03 -5.30 -14.33
N ALA A 125 -31.81 -5.92 -13.16
CA ALA A 125 -30.51 -5.92 -12.53
C ALA A 125 -29.54 -6.90 -13.23
N TYR A 126 -28.38 -6.42 -13.62
CA TYR A 126 -27.32 -7.27 -14.18
C TYR A 126 -26.72 -8.18 -13.10
N ARG A 127 -26.50 -9.43 -13.46
CA ARG A 127 -25.75 -10.38 -12.65
C ARG A 127 -24.54 -10.86 -13.44
N VAL A 128 -23.36 -10.76 -12.82
CA VAL A 128 -22.13 -11.27 -13.44
C VAL A 128 -22.26 -12.77 -13.66
N PRO A 129 -22.08 -13.28 -14.88
CA PRO A 129 -22.11 -14.71 -15.16
C PRO A 129 -21.03 -15.46 -14.38
N LEU A 130 -21.37 -16.64 -13.84
CA LEU A 130 -20.39 -17.50 -13.14
C LEU A 130 -19.31 -18.06 -14.09
N ILE A 131 -19.64 -18.16 -15.38
CA ILE A 131 -18.72 -18.63 -16.43
C ILE A 131 -18.50 -17.47 -17.39
N ASP A 132 -17.25 -17.08 -17.55
CA ASP A 132 -16.84 -16.04 -18.50
C ASP A 132 -16.90 -16.61 -19.92
N LYS A 133 -17.75 -16.04 -20.78
CA LYS A 133 -17.90 -16.45 -22.17
C LYS A 133 -16.75 -16.00 -23.08
N ASP A 134 -15.94 -15.06 -22.62
CA ASP A 134 -14.76 -14.57 -23.35
C ASP A 134 -13.65 -15.64 -23.47
N GLY A 135 -13.76 -16.71 -22.69
CA GLY A 135 -13.13 -18.03 -22.89
C GLY A 135 -11.60 -18.09 -22.84
N GLY A 136 -10.89 -16.97 -22.87
CA GLY A 136 -9.43 -16.94 -22.93
C GLY A 136 -8.73 -16.97 -21.57
N SER A 137 -9.35 -16.46 -20.53
CA SER A 137 -8.76 -16.34 -19.22
C SER A 137 -9.52 -17.12 -18.15
N SER A 138 -8.78 -17.74 -17.22
CA SER A 138 -9.38 -18.36 -16.04
C SER A 138 -9.20 -17.43 -14.83
N GLY A 139 -10.21 -17.37 -13.98
CA GLY A 139 -10.19 -16.50 -12.80
C GLY A 139 -11.59 -16.26 -12.26
N GLY A 140 -11.77 -15.18 -11.54
CA GLY A 140 -13.07 -14.81 -10.97
C GLY A 140 -13.17 -13.31 -10.76
N THR A 141 -14.41 -12.85 -10.69
CA THR A 141 -14.73 -11.44 -10.45
C THR A 141 -15.60 -11.34 -9.20
N VAL A 142 -15.21 -10.48 -8.28
CA VAL A 142 -15.94 -10.19 -7.04
C VAL A 142 -16.53 -8.79 -7.18
N THR A 143 -17.85 -8.71 -7.17
CA THR A 143 -18.59 -7.47 -7.36
C THR A 143 -18.68 -6.66 -6.07
N ARG A 144 -19.08 -5.40 -6.19
CA ARG A 144 -19.32 -4.50 -5.07
C ARG A 144 -20.25 -5.09 -4.00
N ASP A 145 -21.35 -5.74 -4.41
CA ASP A 145 -22.32 -6.31 -3.47
C ASP A 145 -21.73 -7.50 -2.72
N ASP A 146 -20.90 -8.29 -3.38
CA ASP A 146 -20.14 -9.37 -2.74
C ASP A 146 -19.07 -8.80 -1.79
N ILE A 147 -18.31 -7.80 -2.24
CA ILE A 147 -17.29 -7.11 -1.43
C ILE A 147 -17.93 -6.54 -0.15
N ALA A 148 -19.12 -5.93 -0.25
CA ALA A 148 -19.80 -5.37 0.92
C ALA A 148 -20.08 -6.40 2.01
N ARG A 149 -20.34 -7.66 1.63
CA ARG A 149 -20.64 -8.78 2.53
C ARG A 149 -19.39 -9.47 3.10
N LEU A 150 -18.23 -9.28 2.48
CA LEU A 150 -16.99 -9.89 2.93
C LEU A 150 -16.44 -9.23 4.20
N PRO A 151 -15.86 -9.99 5.14
CA PRO A 151 -15.23 -9.43 6.33
C PRO A 151 -13.89 -8.76 6.03
N THR A 152 -13.29 -9.06 4.88
CA THR A 152 -11.99 -8.50 4.48
C THR A 152 -12.07 -7.00 4.19
N ARG A 153 -10.96 -6.28 4.45
CA ARG A 153 -10.86 -4.83 4.34
C ARG A 153 -9.95 -4.36 3.21
N SER A 154 -9.27 -5.27 2.53
CA SER A 154 -8.33 -4.94 1.47
C SER A 154 -8.69 -5.59 0.14
N ALA A 155 -8.32 -4.96 -0.97
CA ALA A 155 -8.47 -5.56 -2.30
C ALA A 155 -7.73 -6.91 -2.42
N ALA A 156 -6.58 -7.04 -1.73
CA ALA A 156 -5.84 -8.29 -1.63
C ALA A 156 -6.66 -9.40 -0.95
N GLY A 157 -7.31 -9.08 0.18
CA GLY A 157 -8.19 -10.02 0.87
C GLY A 157 -9.44 -10.38 0.06
N VAL A 158 -9.98 -9.45 -0.75
CA VAL A 158 -11.06 -9.75 -1.69
C VAL A 158 -10.56 -10.71 -2.77
N ALA A 159 -9.36 -10.48 -3.34
CA ALA A 159 -8.80 -11.36 -4.36
C ALA A 159 -8.58 -12.79 -3.85
N GLN A 160 -8.27 -12.98 -2.56
CA GLN A 160 -8.11 -14.31 -1.94
C GLN A 160 -9.39 -15.16 -1.91
N THR A 161 -10.55 -14.57 -2.10
CA THR A 161 -11.82 -15.32 -2.22
C THR A 161 -11.96 -16.02 -3.57
N VAL A 162 -11.12 -15.66 -4.54
CA VAL A 162 -11.08 -16.28 -5.86
C VAL A 162 -10.21 -17.55 -5.83
N GLY A 163 -10.70 -18.64 -6.39
CA GLY A 163 -9.99 -19.91 -6.45
C GLY A 163 -8.61 -19.80 -7.12
N GLY A 164 -7.58 -20.40 -6.52
CA GLY A 164 -6.21 -20.36 -7.02
C GLY A 164 -5.39 -19.16 -6.54
N VAL A 165 -5.94 -18.34 -5.65
CA VAL A 165 -5.26 -17.21 -5.03
C VAL A 165 -4.96 -17.54 -3.58
N ASN A 166 -3.70 -17.47 -3.18
CA ASN A 166 -3.24 -17.72 -1.83
C ASN A 166 -2.42 -16.54 -1.31
N SER A 167 -2.42 -16.33 0.00
CA SER A 167 -1.45 -15.44 0.65
C SER A 167 -0.60 -16.22 1.63
N ASN A 168 0.67 -15.88 1.73
CA ASN A 168 1.52 -16.40 2.78
C ASN A 168 1.15 -15.76 4.11
N GLU A 169 0.91 -16.59 5.11
CA GLU A 169 0.73 -16.13 6.48
C GLU A 169 1.98 -15.35 6.90
N GLY A 170 1.81 -14.05 7.14
CA GLY A 170 2.89 -13.20 7.63
C GLY A 170 3.34 -12.10 6.68
N SER A 171 3.39 -12.30 5.37
CA SER A 171 3.76 -11.25 4.41
C SER A 171 2.54 -10.50 3.86
N GLY A 172 1.37 -11.13 3.82
CA GLY A 172 0.18 -10.58 3.17
C GLY A 172 0.29 -10.48 1.64
N ALA A 173 1.43 -10.90 1.09
CA ALA A 173 1.65 -10.93 -0.34
C ALA A 173 0.88 -12.09 -0.99
N ILE A 174 0.42 -11.85 -2.21
CA ILE A 174 -0.45 -12.77 -2.94
C ILE A 174 0.35 -13.59 -3.94
N SER A 175 0.15 -14.90 -3.88
CA SER A 175 0.59 -15.88 -4.87
C SER A 175 -0.62 -16.38 -5.66
N VAL A 176 -0.52 -16.39 -6.96
CA VAL A 176 -1.55 -16.94 -7.85
C VAL A 176 -1.04 -18.26 -8.42
N ARG A 177 -1.79 -19.36 -8.18
CA ARG A 177 -1.44 -20.73 -8.61
C ARG A 177 -0.02 -21.17 -8.24
N GLY A 178 0.47 -20.76 -7.07
CA GLY A 178 1.80 -21.13 -6.59
C GLY A 178 2.95 -20.34 -7.24
N SER A 179 2.67 -19.26 -7.98
CA SER A 179 3.70 -18.34 -8.47
C SER A 179 4.42 -17.66 -7.31
N ARG A 180 5.59 -17.07 -7.58
CA ARG A 180 6.24 -16.18 -6.63
C ARG A 180 5.39 -14.92 -6.44
N GLU A 181 5.50 -14.31 -5.28
CA GLU A 181 4.76 -13.10 -4.90
C GLU A 181 5.03 -11.93 -5.86
N ASP A 182 6.26 -11.80 -6.35
CA ASP A 182 6.69 -10.79 -7.32
C ASP A 182 6.18 -11.04 -8.75
N GLY A 183 5.64 -12.23 -9.02
CA GLY A 183 5.01 -12.59 -10.30
C GLY A 183 3.57 -12.14 -10.44
N THR A 184 2.93 -11.66 -9.37
CA THR A 184 1.53 -11.19 -9.38
C THR A 184 1.48 -9.67 -9.48
N TYR A 185 0.73 -9.16 -10.45
CA TYR A 185 0.63 -7.73 -10.68
C TYR A 185 -0.75 -7.17 -10.38
N TYR A 186 -0.75 -5.95 -9.82
CA TYR A 186 -1.97 -5.19 -9.56
C TYR A 186 -2.21 -4.16 -10.66
N TYR A 187 -3.46 -4.08 -11.09
CA TYR A 187 -3.95 -3.04 -11.99
C TYR A 187 -5.09 -2.28 -11.29
N ILE A 188 -5.02 -0.98 -11.25
CA ILE A 188 -6.07 -0.12 -10.71
C ILE A 188 -6.62 0.73 -11.85
N ASP A 189 -7.90 0.56 -12.16
CA ASP A 189 -8.58 1.22 -13.28
C ASP A 189 -7.84 1.02 -14.62
N GLY A 190 -7.31 -0.18 -14.85
CA GLY A 190 -6.56 -0.56 -16.05
C GLY A 190 -5.09 -0.18 -16.06
N ILE A 191 -4.55 0.37 -14.97
CA ILE A 191 -3.16 0.83 -14.89
C ILE A 191 -2.36 -0.07 -13.97
N LYS A 192 -1.25 -0.61 -14.48
CA LYS A 192 -0.28 -1.40 -13.69
C LYS A 192 0.28 -0.54 -12.55
N VAL A 193 0.13 -1.03 -11.32
CA VAL A 193 0.56 -0.34 -10.11
C VAL A 193 1.78 -1.04 -9.52
N ARG A 194 2.76 -0.26 -9.11
CA ARG A 194 3.86 -0.70 -8.25
C ARG A 194 3.67 -0.09 -6.87
N GLY A 195 4.06 -0.82 -5.83
CA GLY A 195 3.86 -0.39 -4.45
C GLY A 195 2.52 -0.85 -3.86
N SER A 196 1.99 -0.09 -2.92
CA SER A 196 0.77 -0.45 -2.19
C SER A 196 -0.49 -0.39 -3.06
N SER A 197 -1.30 -1.45 -3.01
CA SER A 197 -2.64 -1.50 -3.57
C SER A 197 -3.74 -1.20 -2.54
N ASN A 198 -3.38 -0.54 -1.42
CA ASN A 198 -4.32 -0.22 -0.36
C ASN A 198 -5.34 0.84 -0.82
N ILE A 199 -6.47 0.35 -1.27
CA ILE A 199 -7.64 1.15 -1.61
C ILE A 199 -8.69 0.87 -0.53
N PRO A 200 -9.32 1.91 0.04
CA PRO A 200 -10.43 1.72 0.98
C PRO A 200 -11.51 0.81 0.39
N LYS A 201 -12.06 -0.10 1.20
CA LYS A 201 -13.10 -1.05 0.77
C LYS A 201 -14.30 -0.35 0.14
N SER A 202 -14.70 0.77 0.72
CA SER A 202 -15.82 1.60 0.25
C SER A 202 -15.62 2.15 -1.16
N ALA A 203 -14.38 2.26 -1.60
CA ALA A 203 -14.02 2.76 -2.93
C ALA A 203 -13.90 1.67 -4.01
N LEU A 204 -14.02 0.40 -3.65
CA LEU A 204 -13.98 -0.73 -4.59
C LEU A 204 -15.33 -0.89 -5.28
N GLU A 205 -15.33 -0.98 -6.60
CA GLU A 205 -16.49 -1.37 -7.41
C GLU A 205 -16.42 -2.85 -7.76
N GLU A 206 -15.21 -3.31 -8.12
CA GLU A 206 -14.98 -4.68 -8.56
C GLU A 206 -13.52 -5.08 -8.33
N VAL A 207 -13.30 -6.34 -7.97
CA VAL A 207 -11.98 -6.96 -7.97
C VAL A 207 -12.04 -8.19 -8.86
N SER A 208 -11.36 -8.15 -9.99
CA SER A 208 -11.24 -9.25 -10.95
C SER A 208 -9.86 -9.86 -10.87
N VAL A 209 -9.77 -11.17 -10.78
CA VAL A 209 -8.51 -11.91 -10.73
C VAL A 209 -8.38 -12.78 -11.97
N ILE A 210 -7.28 -12.66 -12.67
CA ILE A 210 -6.91 -13.53 -13.79
C ILE A 210 -5.84 -14.50 -13.25
N THR A 211 -6.20 -15.77 -13.14
CA THR A 211 -5.32 -16.81 -12.61
C THR A 211 -4.61 -17.64 -13.67
N GLY A 212 -4.99 -17.49 -14.93
CA GLY A 212 -4.37 -18.15 -16.08
C GLY A 212 -4.97 -17.70 -17.39
N GLY A 213 -4.34 -18.02 -18.51
CA GLY A 213 -4.72 -17.50 -19.83
C GLY A 213 -4.63 -15.98 -19.89
N VAL A 214 -3.54 -15.43 -19.35
CA VAL A 214 -3.33 -13.97 -19.28
C VAL A 214 -3.31 -13.41 -20.71
N PRO A 215 -4.16 -12.41 -21.03
CA PRO A 215 -4.16 -11.79 -22.35
C PRO A 215 -2.81 -11.17 -22.72
N ALA A 216 -2.46 -11.17 -24.00
CA ALA A 216 -1.15 -10.74 -24.49
C ALA A 216 -0.83 -9.24 -24.26
N ASN A 217 -1.84 -8.42 -24.01
CA ASN A 217 -1.70 -7.02 -23.64
C ASN A 217 -1.09 -6.80 -22.22
N TYR A 218 -1.09 -7.85 -21.39
CA TYR A 218 -0.41 -7.83 -20.10
C TYR A 218 0.99 -8.44 -20.24
N GLY A 219 1.98 -7.59 -20.44
CA GLY A 219 3.39 -8.04 -20.47
C GLY A 219 3.93 -8.37 -19.09
N ASP A 220 5.03 -9.12 -19.03
CA ASP A 220 5.85 -9.41 -17.82
C ASP A 220 5.14 -10.19 -16.70
N VAL A 221 3.99 -10.82 -16.95
CA VAL A 221 3.23 -11.55 -15.93
C VAL A 221 3.64 -13.02 -15.93
N THR A 222 4.16 -13.48 -14.80
CA THR A 222 4.53 -14.90 -14.60
C THR A 222 3.58 -15.62 -13.62
N GLY A 223 2.80 -14.88 -12.86
CA GLY A 223 1.81 -15.40 -11.91
C GLY A 223 0.39 -15.08 -12.37
N GLY A 224 -0.22 -14.08 -11.77
CA GLY A 224 -1.59 -13.65 -12.09
C GLY A 224 -1.75 -12.14 -12.08
N ILE A 225 -2.95 -11.71 -12.42
CA ILE A 225 -3.33 -10.29 -12.42
C ILE A 225 -4.48 -10.09 -11.45
N ILE A 226 -4.36 -9.07 -10.63
CA ILE A 226 -5.43 -8.56 -9.78
C ILE A 226 -5.83 -7.20 -10.32
N SER A 227 -6.97 -7.15 -10.98
CA SER A 227 -7.53 -5.92 -11.54
C SER A 227 -8.58 -5.35 -10.62
N ILE A 228 -8.33 -4.15 -10.14
CA ILE A 228 -9.19 -3.42 -9.22
C ILE A 228 -9.86 -2.30 -10.00
N THR A 229 -11.17 -2.34 -10.09
CA THR A 229 -11.98 -1.24 -10.60
C THR A 229 -12.48 -0.44 -9.42
N THR A 230 -12.15 0.84 -9.39
CA THR A 230 -12.62 1.72 -8.31
C THR A 230 -13.91 2.42 -8.73
N ARG A 231 -14.73 2.77 -7.74
CA ARG A 231 -16.01 3.45 -7.98
C ARG A 231 -15.81 4.76 -8.73
N GLY A 232 -16.72 5.04 -9.63
CA GLY A 232 -16.83 6.34 -10.28
C GLY A 232 -17.60 7.36 -9.43
N PRO A 233 -17.51 8.65 -9.76
CA PRO A 233 -18.35 9.68 -9.17
C PRO A 233 -19.85 9.40 -9.38
N SER A 234 -20.66 9.67 -8.37
CA SER A 234 -22.11 9.46 -8.43
C SER A 234 -22.84 10.66 -9.05
N ALA A 235 -24.02 10.40 -9.65
CA ALA A 235 -24.94 11.47 -10.10
C ALA A 235 -25.66 12.15 -8.93
N GLU A 236 -25.77 11.46 -7.81
CA GLU A 236 -26.33 11.95 -6.56
C GLU A 236 -25.28 11.93 -5.46
N TYR A 237 -25.46 12.76 -4.43
CA TYR A 237 -24.56 12.71 -3.28
C TYR A 237 -24.73 11.39 -2.55
N PHE A 238 -23.63 10.71 -2.37
CA PHE A 238 -23.55 9.45 -1.67
C PHE A 238 -22.33 9.48 -0.75
N GLY A 239 -22.49 9.03 0.47
CA GLY A 239 -21.41 8.93 1.44
C GLY A 239 -21.55 7.73 2.35
N SER A 240 -20.43 7.26 2.88
CA SER A 240 -20.38 6.23 3.90
C SER A 240 -19.30 6.56 4.93
N VAL A 241 -19.57 6.25 6.19
CA VAL A 241 -18.60 6.30 7.27
C VAL A 241 -18.65 4.99 8.01
N GLU A 242 -17.50 4.42 8.28
CA GLU A 242 -17.37 3.21 9.08
C GLU A 242 -16.32 3.44 10.17
N ALA A 243 -16.63 3.02 11.39
CA ALA A 243 -15.71 3.02 12.51
C ALA A 243 -15.71 1.64 13.15
N VAL A 244 -14.54 1.04 13.31
CA VAL A 244 -14.36 -0.26 13.95
C VAL A 244 -13.31 -0.11 15.02
N SER A 245 -13.60 -0.57 16.23
CA SER A 245 -12.65 -0.55 17.35
C SER A 245 -12.73 -1.86 18.12
N SER A 246 -11.60 -2.46 18.43
CA SER A 246 -11.50 -3.59 19.35
C SER A 246 -10.98 -3.17 20.72
N GLY A 247 -10.29 -2.03 20.79
CA GLY A 247 -9.77 -1.50 22.04
C GLY A 247 -8.94 -0.23 21.82
N LEU A 248 -8.98 0.65 22.81
CA LEU A 248 -8.23 1.90 22.81
C LEU A 248 -7.00 1.77 23.70
N TYR A 249 -5.84 2.11 23.16
CA TYR A 249 -4.61 2.23 23.95
C TYR A 249 -4.51 3.64 24.52
N LEU A 250 -4.50 3.75 25.84
CA LEU A 250 -4.22 4.96 26.57
C LEU A 250 -2.77 4.94 27.02
N LYS A 251 -2.00 5.88 26.49
CA LYS A 251 -0.62 6.12 26.94
C LYS A 251 -0.70 6.76 28.33
N GLY A 252 -0.03 6.15 29.31
CA GLY A 252 0.09 6.70 30.63
C GLY A 252 1.08 7.88 30.71
N ALA A 253 1.33 8.37 31.92
CA ALA A 253 2.24 9.48 32.19
C ALA A 253 3.72 9.05 32.06
N ASP A 254 4.03 7.77 32.23
CA ASP A 254 5.38 7.24 32.13
C ASP A 254 5.88 7.31 30.67
N LYS A 255 6.99 8.04 30.49
CA LYS A 255 7.63 8.19 29.17
C LYS A 255 8.07 6.84 28.58
N ASP A 256 8.42 5.90 29.44
CA ASP A 256 8.90 4.57 29.10
C ASP A 256 7.77 3.59 28.76
N GLY A 257 6.50 3.99 28.98
CA GLY A 257 5.32 3.24 28.59
C GLY A 257 4.94 2.09 29.52
N TYR A 258 5.43 2.09 30.77
CA TYR A 258 5.10 1.05 31.75
C TYR A 258 3.65 1.11 32.24
N ASP A 259 3.07 2.28 32.30
CA ASP A 259 1.71 2.54 32.80
C ASP A 259 0.62 2.61 31.72
N GLY A 260 0.98 2.27 30.46
CA GLY A 260 0.01 2.18 29.37
C GLY A 260 -1.03 1.09 29.61
N LYS A 261 -2.28 1.35 29.19
CA LYS A 261 -3.40 0.41 29.34
C LYS A 261 -4.21 0.30 28.04
N VAL A 262 -4.72 -0.90 27.78
CA VAL A 262 -5.67 -1.16 26.69
C VAL A 262 -7.05 -1.38 27.29
N PHE A 263 -8.03 -0.58 26.85
CA PHE A 263 -9.44 -0.73 27.20
C PHE A 263 -10.21 -1.19 25.99
N GLY A 264 -10.86 -2.36 26.06
CA GLY A 264 -11.64 -2.87 24.95
C GLY A 264 -11.89 -4.37 25.03
N LEU A 265 -12.30 -4.94 23.91
CA LEU A 265 -12.68 -6.35 23.78
C LEU A 265 -11.46 -7.27 23.76
N ASP A 266 -10.33 -6.76 23.25
CA ASP A 266 -9.10 -7.52 23.11
C ASP A 266 -7.86 -6.63 23.29
N LYS A 267 -6.69 -7.21 23.04
CA LYS A 267 -5.39 -6.55 23.16
C LYS A 267 -4.78 -6.16 21.81
N TYR A 268 -5.50 -6.36 20.71
CA TYR A 268 -5.06 -5.91 19.38
C TYR A 268 -5.01 -4.39 19.29
N GLY A 269 -5.90 -3.70 20.04
CA GLY A 269 -6.02 -2.24 19.95
C GLY A 269 -6.24 -1.78 18.52
N TYR A 270 -7.11 -2.50 17.79
CA TYR A 270 -7.43 -2.25 16.39
C TYR A 270 -8.47 -1.13 16.30
N ASN A 271 -8.11 -0.04 15.65
CA ASN A 271 -9.00 1.11 15.43
C ASN A 271 -8.96 1.51 13.96
N LEU A 272 -10.08 1.33 13.27
CA LEU A 272 -10.26 1.66 11.87
C LEU A 272 -11.31 2.76 11.73
N PHE A 273 -10.98 3.78 10.95
CA PHE A 273 -11.93 4.80 10.50
C PHE A 273 -11.86 4.88 8.99
N GLU A 274 -12.99 4.69 8.33
CA GLU A 274 -13.11 4.77 6.89
C GLU A 274 -14.23 5.72 6.52
N GLY A 275 -13.99 6.58 5.53
CA GLY A 275 -14.98 7.50 5.00
C GLY A 275 -14.91 7.60 3.49
N MET A 276 -16.06 7.77 2.86
CA MET A 276 -16.18 8.03 1.44
C MET A 276 -17.30 9.05 1.18
N LEU A 277 -17.03 9.94 0.24
CA LEU A 277 -18.02 10.88 -0.28
C LEU A 277 -17.91 10.97 -1.79
N SER A 278 -19.04 10.92 -2.48
CA SER A 278 -19.12 11.04 -3.94
C SER A 278 -20.36 11.85 -4.31
N GLY A 279 -20.30 12.57 -5.43
CA GLY A 279 -21.43 13.32 -5.91
C GLY A 279 -21.12 14.23 -7.08
N PRO A 280 -22.13 14.94 -7.60
CA PRO A 280 -21.95 15.90 -8.65
C PRO A 280 -21.42 17.24 -8.10
N LEU A 281 -20.36 17.77 -8.72
CA LEU A 281 -19.92 19.15 -8.50
C LEU A 281 -20.66 20.13 -9.43
N TRP A 282 -21.02 19.66 -10.63
CA TRP A 282 -21.75 20.47 -11.59
C TRP A 282 -22.73 19.61 -12.38
N LEU A 283 -24.01 19.99 -12.35
CA LEU A 283 -25.10 19.37 -13.08
C LEU A 283 -25.50 20.23 -14.28
N GLN A 284 -25.60 19.63 -15.44
CA GLN A 284 -26.17 20.24 -16.64
C GLN A 284 -27.70 20.12 -16.60
N LYS A 285 -28.38 21.15 -17.08
CA LYS A 285 -29.82 21.11 -17.33
C LYS A 285 -30.10 20.24 -18.57
N ASP A 286 -31.14 19.44 -18.50
CA ASP A 286 -31.71 18.72 -19.66
C ASP A 286 -32.58 19.65 -20.51
N SER A 287 -33.20 19.09 -21.55
CA SER A 287 -34.14 19.82 -22.44
C SER A 287 -35.38 20.37 -21.73
N THR A 288 -35.70 19.83 -20.54
CA THR A 288 -36.82 20.28 -19.72
C THR A 288 -36.41 21.31 -18.68
N GLY A 289 -35.13 21.68 -18.62
CA GLY A 289 -34.57 22.63 -17.66
C GLY A 289 -34.22 22.02 -16.30
N LYS A 290 -34.42 20.71 -16.10
CA LYS A 290 -34.07 19.99 -14.90
C LYS A 290 -32.58 19.66 -14.89
N LYS A 291 -31.90 19.87 -13.75
CA LYS A 291 -30.49 19.52 -13.57
C LYS A 291 -30.34 18.02 -13.29
N THR A 292 -30.07 17.21 -14.31
CA THR A 292 -30.07 15.75 -14.19
C THR A 292 -28.75 15.11 -14.58
N LYS A 293 -27.95 15.75 -15.46
CA LYS A 293 -26.73 15.15 -16.00
C LYS A 293 -25.47 15.70 -15.34
N PRO A 294 -24.66 14.88 -14.67
CA PRO A 294 -23.41 15.34 -14.09
C PRO A 294 -22.39 15.67 -15.19
N ARG A 295 -21.98 16.95 -15.26
CA ARG A 295 -20.85 17.41 -16.09
C ARG A 295 -19.53 17.24 -15.36
N LEU A 296 -19.54 17.46 -14.06
CA LEU A 296 -18.39 17.32 -13.19
C LEU A 296 -18.85 16.55 -11.96
N GLY A 297 -18.23 15.41 -11.73
CA GLY A 297 -18.46 14.57 -10.56
C GLY A 297 -17.16 14.33 -9.80
N PHE A 298 -17.26 14.04 -8.52
CA PHE A 298 -16.13 13.72 -7.67
C PHE A 298 -16.38 12.47 -6.84
N LEU A 299 -15.28 11.83 -6.44
CA LEU A 299 -15.24 10.79 -5.42
C LEU A 299 -14.00 11.03 -4.57
N VAL A 300 -14.16 11.01 -3.25
CA VAL A 300 -13.05 11.04 -2.27
C VAL A 300 -13.29 9.93 -1.27
N SER A 301 -12.26 9.16 -0.96
CA SER A 301 -12.31 8.18 0.13
C SER A 301 -11.00 8.18 0.91
N ALA A 302 -11.10 7.91 2.21
CA ALA A 302 -9.96 7.80 3.10
C ALA A 302 -10.18 6.69 4.13
N ASN A 303 -9.10 6.05 4.53
CA ASN A 303 -9.05 4.99 5.52
C ASN A 303 -7.87 5.26 6.46
N PHE A 304 -8.13 5.26 7.76
CA PHE A 304 -7.10 5.36 8.79
C PHE A 304 -7.18 4.15 9.71
N LEU A 305 -6.07 3.45 9.87
CA LEU A 305 -5.92 2.32 10.77
C LEU A 305 -4.82 2.62 11.79
N ASP A 306 -5.13 2.46 13.06
CA ASP A 306 -4.18 2.43 14.17
C ASP A 306 -4.32 1.11 14.91
N GLN A 307 -3.25 0.32 14.93
CA GLN A 307 -3.23 -0.99 15.57
C GLN A 307 -2.05 -1.10 16.52
N LEU A 308 -2.35 -1.40 17.79
CA LEU A 308 -1.33 -1.50 18.83
C LEU A 308 -0.46 -2.73 18.65
N ASP A 309 -1.06 -3.88 18.45
CA ASP A 309 -0.37 -5.14 18.22
C ASP A 309 -1.19 -6.03 17.27
N SER A 310 -0.60 -6.42 16.14
CA SER A 310 -1.26 -7.30 15.17
C SER A 310 -1.27 -8.78 15.58
N ARG A 311 -0.45 -9.18 16.58
CA ARG A 311 -0.28 -10.56 17.03
C ARG A 311 -0.02 -10.59 18.54
N PRO A 312 -0.99 -10.17 19.38
CA PRO A 312 -0.82 -10.21 20.83
C PRO A 312 -0.64 -11.65 21.30
N ILE A 313 0.23 -11.83 22.29
CA ILE A 313 0.49 -13.14 22.88
C ILE A 313 -0.69 -13.49 23.78
N LYS A 314 -1.25 -14.69 23.64
CA LYS A 314 -2.45 -15.13 24.36
C LYS A 314 -2.34 -14.97 25.88
N ASP A 315 -1.22 -15.39 26.45
CA ASP A 315 -0.97 -15.33 27.89
C ASP A 315 -0.12 -14.11 28.31
N GLY A 316 0.01 -13.13 27.42
CA GLY A 316 0.85 -11.96 27.60
C GLY A 316 2.34 -12.23 27.35
N GLY A 317 3.07 -11.17 27.05
CA GLY A 317 4.53 -11.16 26.98
C GLY A 317 5.14 -10.90 28.35
N LEU A 318 6.46 -10.97 28.42
CA LEU A 318 7.23 -10.58 29.58
C LEU A 318 8.08 -9.34 29.24
N ARG A 319 8.24 -8.47 30.22
CA ARG A 319 9.23 -7.38 30.19
C ARG A 319 9.84 -7.23 31.57
N VAL A 320 11.04 -6.67 31.64
CA VAL A 320 11.68 -6.33 32.90
C VAL A 320 10.84 -5.27 33.64
N LYS A 321 10.70 -5.42 34.96
CA LYS A 321 10.04 -4.43 35.82
C LYS A 321 10.80 -3.09 35.79
N LYS A 322 10.08 -1.99 35.99
CA LYS A 322 10.65 -0.65 35.89
C LYS A 322 11.77 -0.41 36.90
N ASP A 323 11.57 -0.77 38.19
CA ASP A 323 12.53 -0.65 39.25
C ASP A 323 13.82 -1.47 39.00
N VAL A 324 13.66 -2.69 38.50
CA VAL A 324 14.78 -3.56 38.13
C VAL A 324 15.54 -2.97 36.94
N ARG A 325 14.82 -2.45 35.94
CA ARG A 325 15.45 -1.79 34.79
C ARG A 325 16.24 -0.54 35.21
N ASP A 326 15.65 0.29 36.04
CA ASP A 326 16.30 1.51 36.54
C ASP A 326 17.54 1.14 37.36
N ALA A 327 17.51 0.07 38.13
CA ALA A 327 18.66 -0.48 38.84
C ALA A 327 19.75 -0.98 37.88
N LEU A 328 19.38 -1.66 36.80
CA LEU A 328 20.33 -2.12 35.78
C LEU A 328 20.96 -0.98 34.99
N LEU A 329 20.21 0.13 34.76
CA LEU A 329 20.76 1.34 34.13
C LEU A 329 21.73 2.06 35.01
N ALA A 330 21.46 2.13 36.33
CA ALA A 330 22.35 2.74 37.32
C ALA A 330 23.60 1.90 37.56
N ASN A 331 23.47 0.56 37.57
CA ASN A 331 24.54 -0.39 37.87
C ASN A 331 24.54 -1.54 36.86
N PRO A 332 25.00 -1.33 35.60
CA PRO A 332 24.97 -2.35 34.56
C PRO A 332 25.97 -3.49 34.79
N LEU A 333 27.04 -3.28 35.55
CA LEU A 333 28.12 -4.23 35.74
C LEU A 333 28.32 -4.61 37.22
N ARG A 334 28.96 -5.74 37.44
CA ARG A 334 29.52 -6.17 38.72
C ARG A 334 30.92 -6.73 38.52
N PRO A 335 31.83 -6.61 39.52
CA PRO A 335 33.14 -7.21 39.42
C PRO A 335 33.09 -8.74 39.49
N THR A 336 34.05 -9.39 38.83
CA THR A 336 34.29 -10.80 39.06
C THR A 336 34.84 -11.06 40.47
N SER A 337 34.73 -12.29 40.99
CA SER A 337 35.27 -12.64 42.32
C SER A 337 36.79 -12.48 42.45
N THR A 338 37.49 -12.52 41.33
CA THR A 338 38.94 -12.33 41.27
C THR A 338 39.36 -10.87 41.11
N GLY A 339 38.41 -9.96 40.90
CA GLY A 339 38.69 -8.55 40.59
C GLY A 339 39.17 -8.30 39.15
N ASN A 340 39.40 -9.34 38.37
CA ASN A 340 39.86 -9.23 36.97
C ASN A 340 38.67 -9.37 36.01
N GLY A 341 38.08 -8.25 35.65
CA GLY A 341 36.95 -8.19 34.72
C GLY A 341 35.59 -8.01 35.39
N THR A 342 34.54 -7.99 34.59
CA THR A 342 33.18 -7.69 35.03
C THR A 342 32.18 -8.63 34.40
N PHE A 343 31.00 -8.77 35.02
CA PHE A 343 29.81 -9.40 34.48
C PHE A 343 28.70 -8.36 34.28
N HIS A 344 27.87 -8.54 33.28
CA HIS A 344 26.63 -7.78 33.16
C HIS A 344 25.63 -8.19 34.24
N ASN A 345 25.10 -7.24 34.99
CA ASN A 345 24.11 -7.49 36.04
C ASN A 345 22.83 -8.15 35.47
N ALA A 346 22.47 -7.86 34.21
CA ALA A 346 21.35 -8.46 33.53
C ALA A 346 21.42 -9.99 33.40
N LEU A 347 22.61 -10.61 33.50
CA LEU A 347 22.80 -12.07 33.52
C LEU A 347 22.29 -12.75 34.78
N PHE A 348 21.98 -12.00 35.83
CA PHE A 348 21.60 -12.52 37.15
C PHE A 348 20.11 -12.30 37.48
N LEU A 349 19.32 -11.90 36.48
CA LEU A 349 17.87 -11.72 36.61
C LEU A 349 17.15 -13.02 36.86
N ARG A 350 16.07 -12.94 37.60
CA ARG A 350 15.17 -14.06 37.95
C ARG A 350 13.78 -13.79 37.40
N ASP A 351 12.93 -14.82 37.42
CA ASP A 351 11.53 -14.70 36.97
C ASP A 351 10.77 -13.57 37.71
N SER A 352 11.07 -13.38 39.00
CA SER A 352 10.48 -12.32 39.83
C SER A 352 10.78 -10.90 39.36
N ASP A 353 11.81 -10.71 38.54
CA ASP A 353 12.25 -9.42 38.04
C ASP A 353 11.48 -8.96 36.79
N PHE A 354 10.60 -9.81 36.31
CA PHE A 354 9.79 -9.56 35.14
C PHE A 354 8.32 -9.39 35.50
N GLU A 355 7.60 -8.70 34.64
CA GLU A 355 6.15 -8.54 34.69
C GLU A 355 5.51 -8.94 33.36
N ARG A 356 4.26 -9.35 33.43
CA ARG A 356 3.47 -9.67 32.22
C ARG A 356 2.90 -8.42 31.61
N VAL A 357 2.89 -8.38 30.28
CA VAL A 357 2.25 -7.36 29.46
C VAL A 357 1.31 -8.00 28.47
N ASP A 358 0.15 -7.38 28.27
CA ASP A 358 -0.91 -7.94 27.42
C ASP A 358 -0.66 -7.80 25.92
N TRP A 359 0.27 -6.94 25.51
CA TRP A 359 0.65 -6.68 24.12
C TRP A 359 2.16 -6.67 23.98
N ARG A 360 2.64 -6.88 22.74
CA ARG A 360 4.07 -6.79 22.44
C ARG A 360 4.50 -5.32 22.41
N MET A 361 5.49 -5.00 23.21
CA MET A 361 6.07 -3.67 23.19
C MET A 361 6.64 -3.36 21.79
N ASN A 362 6.41 -2.15 21.28
CA ASN A 362 6.90 -1.70 19.96
C ASN A 362 6.41 -2.54 18.77
N ALA A 363 5.15 -2.96 18.81
CA ALA A 363 4.48 -3.61 17.69
C ALA A 363 3.44 -2.72 16.99
N ARG A 364 3.28 -1.45 17.44
CA ARG A 364 2.26 -0.53 16.93
C ARG A 364 2.52 -0.16 15.48
N SER A 365 1.46 -0.23 14.69
CA SER A 365 1.44 0.19 13.29
C SER A 365 0.28 1.14 13.00
N ARG A 366 0.49 2.04 12.06
CA ARG A 366 -0.52 3.00 11.57
C ARG A 366 -0.48 3.05 10.06
N SER A 367 -1.64 3.11 9.46
CA SER A 367 -1.76 3.38 8.03
C SER A 367 -2.82 4.44 7.77
N LEU A 368 -2.54 5.28 6.79
CA LEU A 368 -3.47 6.25 6.24
C LEU A 368 -3.45 6.09 4.73
N SER A 369 -4.57 5.73 4.14
CA SER A 369 -4.69 5.64 2.69
C SER A 369 -5.90 6.42 2.20
N GLY A 370 -5.85 6.85 0.96
CA GLY A 370 -6.97 7.55 0.37
C GLY A 370 -6.86 7.66 -1.13
N GLN A 371 -7.98 8.00 -1.75
CA GLN A 371 -8.04 8.30 -3.16
C GLN A 371 -9.04 9.41 -3.44
N ALA A 372 -8.78 10.13 -4.52
CA ALA A 372 -9.69 11.12 -5.06
C ALA A 372 -9.78 10.96 -6.58
N LYS A 373 -10.99 11.15 -7.13
CA LYS A 373 -11.25 11.15 -8.57
C LYS A 373 -12.17 12.30 -8.94
N ILE A 374 -11.96 12.86 -10.11
CA ILE A 374 -12.82 13.84 -10.75
C ILE A 374 -13.07 13.37 -12.18
N ASP A 375 -14.35 13.23 -12.53
CA ASP A 375 -14.79 12.94 -13.89
C ASP A 375 -15.38 14.18 -14.52
N VAL A 376 -14.87 14.55 -15.70
CA VAL A 376 -15.38 15.67 -16.50
C VAL A 376 -16.04 15.12 -17.75
N ASN A 377 -17.35 15.25 -17.84
CA ASN A 377 -18.15 14.83 -18.99
C ASN A 377 -18.37 16.03 -19.89
N THR A 378 -17.57 16.16 -20.94
CA THR A 378 -17.73 17.27 -21.92
C THR A 378 -18.82 16.97 -22.93
N GLY A 379 -19.14 15.70 -23.16
CA GLY A 379 -20.14 15.21 -24.08
C GLY A 379 -20.06 13.69 -24.28
N PRO A 380 -20.86 13.12 -25.20
CA PRO A 380 -20.85 11.67 -25.44
C PRO A 380 -19.56 11.14 -26.07
N SER A 381 -18.78 12.05 -26.70
CA SER A 381 -17.56 11.68 -27.43
C SER A 381 -16.28 11.90 -26.65
N VAL A 382 -16.26 12.76 -25.63
CA VAL A 382 -15.05 13.09 -24.86
C VAL A 382 -15.31 12.97 -23.38
N ASN A 383 -14.43 12.23 -22.71
CA ASN A 383 -14.45 12.05 -21.26
C ASN A 383 -13.03 12.25 -20.71
N LEU A 384 -12.92 13.13 -19.73
CA LEU A 384 -11.68 13.38 -19.00
C LEU A 384 -11.82 12.84 -17.59
N LYS A 385 -10.78 12.17 -17.12
CA LYS A 385 -10.68 11.65 -15.75
C LYS A 385 -9.38 12.14 -15.13
N PHE A 386 -9.47 12.68 -13.95
CA PHE A 386 -8.31 13.02 -13.12
C PHE A 386 -8.44 12.29 -11.80
N GLY A 387 -7.33 11.82 -11.29
CA GLY A 387 -7.38 11.13 -10.01
C GLY A 387 -6.02 10.94 -9.40
N GLY A 388 -6.06 10.46 -8.17
CA GLY A 388 -4.87 10.10 -7.43
C GLY A 388 -5.21 9.26 -6.23
N SER A 389 -4.19 8.56 -5.75
CA SER A 389 -4.24 7.76 -4.53
C SER A 389 -2.96 7.97 -3.74
N PHE A 390 -3.05 7.81 -2.43
CA PHE A 390 -1.90 7.77 -1.56
C PHE A 390 -2.06 6.68 -0.49
N SER A 391 -0.93 6.18 0.00
CA SER A 391 -0.86 5.27 1.14
C SER A 391 0.36 5.64 1.97
N TYR A 392 0.14 6.01 3.21
CA TYR A 392 1.17 6.24 4.20
C TYR A 392 1.10 5.17 5.27
N ASN A 393 2.18 4.42 5.45
CA ASN A 393 2.29 3.41 6.48
C ASN A 393 3.44 3.78 7.41
N SER A 394 3.25 3.57 8.69
CA SER A 394 4.30 3.76 9.70
C SER A 394 4.13 2.75 10.82
N GLY A 395 5.24 2.31 11.38
CA GLY A 395 5.19 1.35 12.46
C GLY A 395 6.52 1.16 13.15
N ASN A 396 6.44 0.63 14.35
CA ASN A 396 7.60 0.20 15.11
C ASN A 396 8.03 -1.18 14.63
N ASN A 397 9.32 -1.42 14.55
CA ASN A 397 9.88 -2.71 14.16
C ASN A 397 10.06 -3.56 15.43
N TYR A 398 9.05 -4.37 15.74
CA TYR A 398 9.12 -5.31 16.85
C TYR A 398 10.29 -6.31 16.66
N SER A 399 11.08 -6.50 17.71
CA SER A 399 12.11 -7.52 17.77
C SER A 399 11.89 -8.40 19.01
N PHE A 400 11.80 -9.71 18.80
CA PHE A 400 11.67 -10.66 19.91
C PHE A 400 12.87 -10.60 20.85
N THR A 401 14.09 -10.54 20.31
CA THR A 401 15.32 -10.50 21.12
C THR A 401 15.44 -9.25 21.99
N SER A 402 14.80 -8.16 21.59
CA SER A 402 14.77 -6.90 22.36
C SER A 402 13.57 -6.78 23.29
N SER A 403 12.58 -7.65 23.18
CA SER A 403 11.28 -7.48 23.87
C SER A 403 11.38 -7.54 25.40
N LEU A 404 12.32 -8.30 25.94
CA LEU A 404 12.41 -8.57 27.37
C LEU A 404 13.10 -7.42 28.12
N LEU A 405 14.23 -6.97 27.65
CA LEU A 405 15.10 -6.02 28.35
C LEU A 405 15.31 -4.70 27.60
N ASN A 406 15.34 -4.75 26.26
CA ASN A 406 15.78 -3.64 25.41
C ASN A 406 14.64 -3.06 24.55
N PHE A 407 13.39 -3.17 25.00
CA PHE A 407 12.20 -2.79 24.22
C PHE A 407 12.12 -1.28 23.91
N GLN A 408 12.95 -0.46 24.52
CA GLN A 408 13.00 0.99 24.24
C GLN A 408 13.89 1.34 23.04
N ASN A 409 14.83 0.46 22.66
CA ASN A 409 15.65 0.61 21.46
C ASN A 409 15.05 -0.20 20.31
N PHE A 410 14.26 0.46 19.50
CA PHE A 410 13.57 -0.16 18.38
C PHE A 410 13.74 0.63 17.09
N GLY A 411 13.64 -0.07 15.98
CA GLY A 411 13.53 0.52 14.66
C GLY A 411 12.14 1.08 14.40
N PHE A 412 12.09 2.14 13.63
CA PHE A 412 10.87 2.71 13.11
C PHE A 412 10.92 2.70 11.60
N SER A 413 9.84 2.24 10.96
CA SER A 413 9.72 2.24 9.51
C SER A 413 8.53 3.09 9.09
N LYS A 414 8.68 3.79 7.98
CA LYS A 414 7.58 4.49 7.31
C LYS A 414 7.69 4.33 5.81
N SER A 415 6.55 4.30 5.14
CA SER A 415 6.47 4.35 3.68
C SER A 415 5.40 5.34 3.24
N LEU A 416 5.65 5.97 2.12
CA LEU A 416 4.70 6.84 1.44
C LEU A 416 4.69 6.46 -0.04
N ASP A 417 3.54 5.99 -0.48
CA ASP A 417 3.25 5.71 -1.88
C ASP A 417 2.17 6.68 -2.34
N TYR A 418 2.39 7.39 -3.43
CA TYR A 418 1.33 8.19 -4.02
C TYR A 418 1.38 8.17 -5.54
N ARG A 419 0.24 8.39 -6.14
CA ARG A 419 0.05 8.41 -7.57
C ARG A 419 -0.96 9.48 -7.96
N VAL A 420 -0.69 10.15 -9.08
CA VAL A 420 -1.63 11.05 -9.73
C VAL A 420 -1.72 10.68 -11.21
N PHE A 421 -2.90 10.77 -11.78
CA PHE A 421 -3.12 10.45 -13.19
C PHE A 421 -4.15 11.37 -13.84
N GLY A 422 -3.99 11.54 -15.15
CA GLY A 422 -4.98 12.14 -16.03
C GLY A 422 -5.25 11.21 -17.21
N GLN A 423 -6.51 11.05 -17.59
CA GLN A 423 -6.95 10.21 -18.69
C GLN A 423 -7.90 10.98 -19.60
N LEU A 424 -7.62 10.95 -20.91
CA LEU A 424 -8.48 11.45 -21.97
C LEU A 424 -8.99 10.25 -22.77
N ASN A 425 -10.31 10.07 -22.81
CA ASN A 425 -10.98 9.15 -23.72
C ASN A 425 -11.73 9.98 -24.77
N GLN A 426 -11.39 9.80 -26.03
CA GLN A 426 -12.12 10.41 -27.14
C GLN A 426 -12.60 9.35 -28.12
N ARG A 427 -13.89 9.36 -28.40
CA ARG A 427 -14.56 8.43 -29.30
C ARG A 427 -15.12 9.16 -30.49
N PHE A 428 -14.88 8.61 -31.66
CA PHE A 428 -15.45 9.07 -32.92
C PHE A 428 -16.41 7.97 -33.42
N ASN A 429 -17.69 8.27 -33.54
CA ASN A 429 -18.68 7.39 -34.13
C ASN A 429 -19.17 8.03 -35.44
N ASN A 430 -18.97 7.36 -36.56
CA ASN A 430 -19.43 7.80 -37.86
C ASN A 430 -20.53 6.85 -38.34
N ASN A 431 -21.64 6.79 -37.60
CA ASN A 431 -22.81 5.96 -37.94
C ASN A 431 -23.81 6.74 -38.82
N VAL A 432 -23.34 7.59 -39.74
CA VAL A 432 -24.21 8.28 -40.68
C VAL A 432 -24.51 7.31 -41.83
N GLU A 433 -25.76 6.99 -42.04
CA GLU A 433 -26.20 6.24 -43.22
C GLU A 433 -25.76 6.98 -44.50
N GLY A 434 -25.10 6.26 -45.42
CA GLY A 434 -24.55 6.83 -46.64
C GLY A 434 -23.11 7.37 -46.54
N SER A 435 -22.44 7.28 -45.38
CA SER A 435 -21.04 7.64 -45.25
C SER A 435 -20.14 6.70 -46.06
N SER A 436 -19.32 7.27 -46.94
CA SER A 436 -18.30 6.55 -47.72
C SER A 436 -17.09 6.12 -46.88
N SER A 437 -17.03 6.50 -45.60
CA SER A 437 -15.95 6.16 -44.69
C SER A 437 -16.00 4.67 -44.32
N LYS A 438 -14.87 3.96 -44.53
CA LYS A 438 -14.71 2.58 -44.09
C LYS A 438 -14.53 2.47 -42.57
N ILE A 439 -14.15 3.57 -41.88
CA ILE A 439 -13.97 3.63 -40.42
C ILE A 439 -15.33 4.04 -39.81
N LYS A 440 -16.00 3.08 -39.16
CA LYS A 440 -17.29 3.32 -38.50
C LYS A 440 -17.12 3.88 -37.09
N SER A 441 -16.04 3.51 -36.41
CA SER A 441 -15.68 4.06 -35.09
C SER A 441 -14.18 4.11 -34.89
N ALA A 442 -13.71 5.13 -34.21
CA ALA A 442 -12.34 5.24 -33.74
C ALA A 442 -12.32 5.72 -32.28
N LEU A 443 -11.33 5.28 -31.53
CA LEU A 443 -11.17 5.62 -30.12
C LEU A 443 -9.72 6.00 -29.86
N TYR A 444 -9.52 7.10 -29.12
CA TYR A 444 -8.25 7.44 -28.48
C TYR A 444 -8.41 7.34 -26.97
N ASN A 445 -7.47 6.65 -26.34
CA ASN A 445 -7.30 6.67 -24.91
C ASN A 445 -5.86 7.13 -24.64
N ILE A 446 -5.72 8.30 -24.06
CA ILE A 446 -4.42 8.85 -23.65
C ILE A 446 -4.42 8.94 -22.14
N MET A 447 -3.44 8.33 -21.52
CA MET A 447 -3.26 8.36 -20.09
C MET A 447 -1.86 8.83 -19.74
N VAL A 448 -1.79 9.72 -18.76
CA VAL A 448 -0.54 10.20 -18.17
C VAL A 448 -0.60 9.93 -16.68
N ASP A 449 0.38 9.26 -16.14
CA ASP A 449 0.47 9.04 -14.71
C ASP A 449 1.89 9.26 -14.15
N TYR A 450 1.91 9.74 -12.92
CA TYR A 450 3.12 9.85 -12.12
C TYR A 450 2.90 9.17 -10.78
N SER A 451 3.85 8.33 -10.38
CA SER A 451 3.85 7.67 -9.08
C SER A 451 5.20 7.81 -8.39
N LYS A 452 5.14 7.96 -7.08
CA LYS A 452 6.32 7.94 -6.21
C LYS A 452 6.08 6.96 -5.08
N SER A 453 7.09 6.10 -4.84
CA SER A 453 7.20 5.23 -3.68
C SER A 453 8.44 5.62 -2.89
N SER A 454 8.31 5.81 -1.60
CA SER A 454 9.43 6.08 -0.71
C SER A 454 9.29 5.28 0.57
N SER A 455 10.37 4.70 1.04
CA SER A 455 10.43 4.01 2.32
C SER A 455 11.67 4.42 3.10
N GLU A 456 11.51 4.52 4.41
CA GLU A 456 12.59 4.84 5.33
C GLU A 456 12.49 3.93 6.55
N SER A 457 13.65 3.48 7.03
CA SER A 457 13.78 2.72 8.27
C SER A 457 14.96 3.28 9.05
N TYR A 458 14.77 3.55 10.33
CA TYR A 458 15.78 4.18 11.20
C TYR A 458 15.55 3.84 12.67
N ASP A 459 16.54 4.14 13.50
CA ASP A 459 16.38 4.09 14.95
C ASP A 459 15.40 5.17 15.44
N ALA A 460 14.44 4.79 16.30
CA ALA A 460 13.39 5.69 16.75
C ALA A 460 13.92 6.92 17.52
N ASN A 461 15.07 6.79 18.20
CA ASN A 461 15.68 7.87 19.00
C ASN A 461 16.60 8.76 18.16
N HIS A 462 17.40 8.16 17.27
CA HIS A 462 18.44 8.89 16.52
C HIS A 462 18.01 9.39 15.16
N LYS A 463 17.03 8.75 14.53
CA LYS A 463 16.45 9.15 13.22
C LYS A 463 17.57 9.39 12.18
N TYR A 464 17.71 10.62 11.70
CA TYR A 464 18.70 10.99 10.67
C TYR A 464 20.07 11.41 11.25
N ASN A 465 20.24 11.42 12.57
CA ASN A 465 21.50 11.76 13.21
C ASN A 465 22.44 10.55 13.20
N LEU A 466 22.98 10.22 12.04
CA LEU A 466 23.75 8.98 11.81
C LEU A 466 24.97 8.86 12.72
N PHE A 467 25.61 9.98 13.11
CA PHE A 467 26.74 9.98 14.04
C PHE A 467 26.37 9.62 15.48
N ASN A 468 25.08 9.63 15.83
CA ASN A 468 24.65 9.22 17.17
C ASN A 468 24.47 7.69 17.28
N TYR A 469 24.39 6.97 16.15
CA TYR A 469 24.20 5.53 16.15
C TYR A 469 25.40 4.83 16.77
N GLY A 470 25.20 4.23 17.96
CA GLY A 470 26.26 3.57 18.71
C GLY A 470 27.31 4.52 19.34
N HIS A 471 27.14 5.84 19.24
CA HIS A 471 28.06 6.78 19.88
C HIS A 471 27.84 6.85 21.40
N ILE A 472 28.83 6.50 22.19
CA ILE A 472 28.74 6.45 23.65
C ILE A 472 29.54 7.58 24.35
N GLY A 473 30.53 8.12 23.67
CA GLY A 473 31.33 9.19 24.27
C GLY A 473 32.64 9.44 23.56
N LYS A 474 33.45 10.31 24.18
CA LYS A 474 34.77 10.69 23.70
C LYS A 474 35.84 9.91 24.45
N PHE A 475 36.70 9.22 23.70
CA PHE A 475 37.92 8.60 24.22
C PHE A 475 39.11 9.48 23.85
N GLN A 476 39.88 9.89 24.86
CA GLN A 476 41.08 10.66 24.68
C GLN A 476 42.27 9.81 25.10
N THR A 477 43.15 9.48 24.17
CA THR A 477 44.32 8.64 24.39
C THR A 477 45.55 9.50 24.48
N ASN A 478 46.27 9.39 25.60
CA ASN A 478 47.57 9.98 25.77
C ASN A 478 48.65 8.96 25.41
N ARG A 479 49.66 9.41 24.65
CA ARG A 479 50.73 8.56 24.12
C ARG A 479 52.10 9.17 24.42
N LYS A 480 53.09 8.30 24.62
CA LYS A 480 54.50 8.68 24.66
C LYS A 480 55.30 7.92 23.62
N PRO A 481 56.45 8.48 23.15
CA PRO A 481 57.35 7.77 22.26
C PRO A 481 57.83 6.46 22.90
N SER A 482 57.86 5.40 22.07
CA SER A 482 58.40 4.09 22.43
C SER A 482 59.70 3.87 21.69
N TYR A 483 60.68 3.30 22.42
CA TYR A 483 62.00 3.02 21.89
C TYR A 483 62.31 1.55 22.14
N GLU A 484 62.95 0.91 21.18
CA GLU A 484 63.42 -0.45 21.26
C GLU A 484 64.95 -0.45 21.05
N PHE A 485 65.64 -1.28 21.83
CA PHE A 485 67.08 -1.41 21.69
C PHE A 485 67.41 -2.23 20.44
N ASP A 486 68.19 -1.65 19.50
CA ASP A 486 68.68 -2.32 18.31
C ASP A 486 70.11 -2.82 18.60
N PRO A 487 70.29 -4.15 18.70
CA PRO A 487 71.60 -4.73 19.00
C PRO A 487 72.61 -4.57 17.84
N VAL A 488 72.15 -4.28 16.61
CA VAL A 488 73.03 -4.11 15.45
C VAL A 488 73.71 -2.75 15.48
N THR A 489 72.92 -1.72 15.81
CA THR A 489 73.43 -0.34 15.90
C THR A 489 73.87 0.04 17.31
N ASN A 490 73.59 -0.83 18.30
CA ASN A 490 73.89 -0.61 19.73
C ASN A 490 73.26 0.69 20.25
N THR A 491 72.07 1.05 19.76
CA THR A 491 71.35 2.27 20.12
C THR A 491 69.87 1.97 20.32
N TYR A 492 69.13 2.89 20.97
CA TYR A 492 67.68 2.84 21.05
C TYR A 492 67.10 3.52 19.84
N VAL A 493 66.25 2.80 19.10
CA VAL A 493 65.57 3.26 17.90
C VAL A 493 64.11 3.50 18.27
N HIS A 494 63.55 4.62 17.80
CA HIS A 494 62.14 4.94 17.97
C HIS A 494 61.30 3.93 17.16
N ASN A 495 60.46 3.16 17.86
CA ASN A 495 59.62 2.12 17.27
C ASN A 495 58.12 2.42 17.30
N GLY A 496 57.72 3.71 17.46
CA GLY A 496 56.34 4.17 17.48
C GLY A 496 55.94 4.85 18.80
N PHE A 497 54.65 4.78 19.12
CA PHE A 497 54.10 5.38 20.31
C PHE A 497 53.38 4.32 21.16
N LYS A 498 53.59 4.36 22.47
CA LYS A 498 52.88 3.55 23.45
C LYS A 498 51.75 4.36 24.07
N GLU A 499 50.54 3.81 24.11
CA GLU A 499 49.45 4.40 24.89
C GLU A 499 49.74 4.29 26.37
N ILE A 500 49.53 5.37 27.12
CA ILE A 500 49.80 5.41 28.55
C ILE A 500 48.56 5.70 29.39
N GLU A 501 47.54 6.25 28.77
CA GLU A 501 46.30 6.61 29.42
C GLU A 501 45.18 6.77 28.39
N VAL A 502 43.99 6.28 28.73
CA VAL A 502 42.75 6.54 28.00
C VAL A 502 41.73 7.12 28.94
N ALA A 503 41.35 8.37 28.72
CA ALA A 503 40.26 9.03 29.44
C ALA A 503 38.95 8.91 28.66
N PHE A 504 37.85 8.61 29.35
CA PHE A 504 36.51 8.50 28.76
C PHE A 504 35.61 9.63 29.26
N THR A 505 34.95 10.32 28.34
CA THR A 505 33.91 11.32 28.65
C THR A 505 32.59 10.81 28.07
N PRO A 506 31.59 10.42 28.88
CA PRO A 506 30.32 9.85 28.40
C PRO A 506 29.49 10.87 27.61
N SER A 507 28.71 10.36 26.65
CA SER A 507 27.74 11.12 25.89
C SER A 507 26.32 10.80 26.34
N GLU A 508 25.43 11.80 26.32
CA GLU A 508 24.01 11.62 26.62
C GLU A 508 23.24 10.93 25.48
N SER A 509 23.83 10.88 24.26
CA SER A 509 23.14 10.31 23.08
C SER A 509 22.73 8.85 23.27
N ASN A 510 23.55 8.05 23.97
CA ASN A 510 23.29 6.66 24.31
C ASN A 510 23.68 6.42 25.79
N ALA A 511 22.97 7.07 26.69
CA ALA A 511 23.32 7.10 28.11
C ALA A 511 23.42 5.68 28.73
N ALA A 512 22.57 4.74 28.35
CA ALA A 512 22.60 3.36 28.82
C ALA A 512 23.88 2.61 28.40
N LEU A 513 24.41 2.86 27.21
CA LEU A 513 25.69 2.32 26.74
C LEU A 513 26.86 3.01 27.42
N ALA A 514 26.81 4.34 27.52
CA ALA A 514 27.83 5.14 28.17
C ALA A 514 27.99 4.74 29.64
N ALA A 515 26.89 4.42 30.34
CA ALA A 515 26.89 3.96 31.73
C ALA A 515 27.71 2.66 31.92
N ILE A 516 27.67 1.74 30.97
CA ILE A 516 28.46 0.49 31.01
C ILE A 516 29.97 0.83 31.08
N THR A 517 30.44 1.66 30.17
CA THR A 517 31.85 2.06 30.13
C THR A 517 32.23 2.92 31.33
N THR A 518 31.37 3.86 31.73
CA THR A 518 31.60 4.68 32.92
C THR A 518 31.77 3.80 34.17
N GLN A 519 30.82 2.89 34.42
CA GLN A 519 30.88 2.01 35.58
C GLN A 519 32.06 1.05 35.51
N TYR A 520 32.45 0.60 34.32
CA TYR A 520 33.68 -0.21 34.20
C TYR A 520 34.91 0.52 34.68
N TYR A 521 35.07 1.81 34.38
CA TYR A 521 36.15 2.65 34.94
C TYR A 521 36.09 2.69 36.47
N ASP A 522 34.91 2.84 37.05
CA ASP A 522 34.72 2.93 38.50
C ASP A 522 35.02 1.60 39.19
N ILE A 523 34.60 0.47 38.66
CA ILE A 523 34.80 -0.87 39.23
C ILE A 523 36.27 -1.30 39.15
N TYR A 524 36.89 -1.04 37.98
CA TYR A 524 38.30 -1.37 37.77
C TYR A 524 39.26 -0.44 38.53
N ALA A 525 38.70 0.41 39.36
CA ALA A 525 39.47 1.27 40.26
C ALA A 525 40.39 0.52 41.25
N GLY A 526 40.45 -0.81 41.23
CA GLY A 526 41.55 -1.61 41.72
C GLY A 526 42.88 -1.38 41.00
N ASN A 527 42.86 -0.67 39.87
CA ASN A 527 44.03 -0.10 39.23
C ASN A 527 44.44 1.18 40.00
N PRO A 528 45.60 1.25 40.63
CA PRO A 528 46.01 2.39 41.49
C PRO A 528 46.11 3.72 40.73
N THR A 529 46.05 3.72 39.40
CA THR A 529 46.13 4.94 38.58
C THR A 529 44.75 5.49 38.21
N GLY A 530 43.64 4.74 38.39
CA GLY A 530 42.29 5.16 37.99
C GLY A 530 42.07 5.30 36.46
N HIS A 531 43.06 4.88 35.67
CA HIS A 531 43.06 5.05 34.23
C HIS A 531 43.39 3.74 33.49
N TYR A 532 42.82 3.56 32.30
CA TYR A 532 43.23 2.48 31.40
C TYR A 532 44.48 2.88 30.63
N GLU A 533 45.38 1.92 30.45
CA GLU A 533 46.59 2.16 29.66
C GLU A 533 46.33 2.17 28.17
N ASN A 534 45.32 1.44 27.73
CA ASN A 534 44.96 1.34 26.31
C ASN A 534 43.49 0.93 26.09
N LEU A 535 43.00 1.13 24.87
CA LEU A 535 41.63 0.78 24.47
C LEU A 535 41.35 -0.72 24.53
N PHE A 536 42.35 -1.57 24.41
CA PHE A 536 42.21 -3.02 24.48
C PHE A 536 41.80 -3.48 25.89
N GLN A 537 42.38 -2.88 26.93
CA GLN A 537 42.00 -3.17 28.33
C GLN A 537 40.52 -2.87 28.59
N ILE A 538 40.02 -1.75 28.07
CA ILE A 538 38.59 -1.39 28.14
C ILE A 538 37.73 -2.49 27.55
N GLN A 539 38.08 -2.98 26.37
CA GLN A 539 37.30 -3.97 25.64
C GLN A 539 37.27 -5.36 26.30
N GLN A 540 38.37 -5.77 26.97
CA GLN A 540 38.46 -7.07 27.64
C GLN A 540 37.55 -7.20 28.87
N GLY A 541 37.15 -6.09 29.47
CA GLY A 541 36.39 -6.08 30.72
C GLY A 541 34.87 -5.86 30.56
N ASN A 542 34.30 -6.00 29.40
CA ASN A 542 32.92 -5.68 29.05
C ASN A 542 32.61 -4.17 28.92
N ALA A 543 33.62 -3.28 29.00
CA ALA A 543 33.42 -1.90 28.61
C ALA A 543 33.20 -1.81 27.09
N LEU A 544 32.47 -0.79 26.67
CA LEU A 544 32.13 -0.57 25.27
C LEU A 544 32.94 0.58 24.69
N ARG A 545 33.20 0.52 23.39
CA ARG A 545 33.70 1.63 22.57
C ARG A 545 32.55 2.12 21.67
N ASN A 546 32.75 3.24 21.00
CA ASN A 546 31.79 3.72 20.00
C ASN A 546 31.54 2.64 18.94
N GLY A 547 30.29 2.29 18.75
CA GLY A 547 29.84 1.24 17.82
C GLY A 547 29.72 -0.16 18.42
N ASP A 548 30.23 -0.40 19.64
CA ASP A 548 30.06 -1.69 20.30
C ASP A 548 28.66 -1.86 20.88
N ALA A 549 28.24 -3.10 21.07
CA ALA A 549 27.00 -3.49 21.71
C ALA A 549 27.30 -4.32 22.98
N PRO A 550 26.48 -4.21 24.06
CA PRO A 550 26.61 -5.06 25.22
C PRO A 550 26.34 -6.52 24.90
N GLY A 551 26.96 -7.42 25.65
CA GLY A 551 26.75 -8.87 25.50
C GLY A 551 25.28 -9.24 25.70
N SER A 552 24.80 -10.25 24.96
CA SER A 552 23.44 -10.78 25.08
C SER A 552 23.22 -11.49 26.41
N VAL A 553 22.01 -11.40 26.96
CA VAL A 553 21.59 -12.12 28.16
C VAL A 553 21.16 -13.53 27.78
N TYR A 554 21.67 -14.54 28.45
CA TYR A 554 21.42 -15.97 28.15
C TYR A 554 21.63 -16.36 26.68
N GLY A 555 22.44 -15.58 25.95
CA GLY A 555 22.78 -15.83 24.55
C GLY A 555 21.73 -15.38 23.51
N ILE A 556 20.48 -15.11 23.93
CA ILE A 556 19.38 -14.77 23.00
C ILE A 556 18.76 -13.39 23.22
N TRP A 557 18.81 -12.86 24.46
CA TRP A 557 18.15 -11.61 24.79
C TRP A 557 19.12 -10.43 24.67
N SER A 558 18.74 -9.45 23.87
CA SER A 558 19.49 -8.19 23.78
C SER A 558 19.48 -7.49 25.13
N ASN A 559 20.67 -7.14 25.64
CA ASN A 559 20.83 -6.42 26.89
C ASN A 559 20.34 -4.96 26.74
N ILE A 560 20.05 -4.32 27.87
CA ILE A 560 19.63 -2.91 27.91
C ILE A 560 20.66 -2.05 27.18
N GLY A 561 20.18 -1.12 26.34
CA GLY A 561 21.02 -0.22 25.57
C GLY A 561 21.62 -0.81 24.31
N THR A 562 21.34 -2.09 23.94
CA THR A 562 21.77 -2.64 22.64
C THR A 562 21.24 -1.75 21.52
N PRO A 563 22.12 -1.16 20.68
CA PRO A 563 21.70 -0.18 19.68
C PRO A 563 20.95 -0.82 18.51
N ASN A 564 19.98 -0.10 17.99
CA ASN A 564 19.41 -0.39 16.68
C ASN A 564 20.13 0.45 15.63
N ASN A 565 21.14 -0.13 14.98
CA ASN A 565 21.98 0.57 14.01
C ASN A 565 21.44 0.53 12.57
N GLY A 566 20.18 0.10 12.38
CA GLY A 566 19.57 0.04 11.07
C GLY A 566 19.14 1.42 10.55
N PHE A 567 19.68 1.83 9.41
CA PHE A 567 19.22 2.98 8.65
C PHE A 567 19.08 2.59 7.17
N GLY A 568 17.94 2.89 6.60
CA GLY A 568 17.69 2.66 5.19
C GLY A 568 16.74 3.69 4.62
N LYS A 569 16.99 4.12 3.39
CA LYS A 569 16.11 5.00 2.62
C LYS A 569 16.05 4.49 1.19
N SER A 570 14.83 4.36 0.65
CA SER A 570 14.58 3.98 -0.73
C SER A 570 13.57 4.94 -1.33
N GLU A 571 13.83 5.38 -2.56
CA GLU A 571 12.90 6.21 -3.33
C GLU A 571 12.83 5.69 -4.77
N GLN A 572 11.62 5.60 -5.30
CA GLN A 572 11.35 5.25 -6.68
C GLN A 572 10.33 6.22 -7.26
N ASN A 573 10.64 6.78 -8.42
CA ASN A 573 9.74 7.63 -9.18
C ASN A 573 9.44 6.96 -10.53
N GLN A 574 8.19 7.04 -10.98
CA GLN A 574 7.78 6.52 -12.26
C GLN A 574 6.86 7.52 -12.95
N PHE A 575 7.17 7.83 -14.20
CA PHE A 575 6.31 8.60 -15.10
C PHE A 575 5.94 7.71 -16.28
N ARG A 576 4.66 7.71 -16.69
CA ARG A 576 4.15 6.89 -17.79
C ARG A 576 3.19 7.71 -18.65
N ILE A 577 3.29 7.49 -19.95
CA ILE A 577 2.30 7.91 -20.95
C ILE A 577 1.87 6.65 -21.69
N THR A 578 0.59 6.47 -21.83
CA THR A 578 -0.02 5.32 -22.52
C THR A 578 -1.01 5.80 -23.52
#